data_1ada91b17bb88ff787ae990fe9ca88dd
#
_entry.id   1ada91b17bb88ff787ae990fe9ca88dd
#
_cell.length_a   1.000
_cell.length_b   1.000
_cell.length_c   1.000
_cell.angle_alpha   90.00
_cell.angle_beta   90.00
_cell.angle_gamma   90.00
#
_symmetry.space_group_name_H-M   'P 1'
#
loop_
_entity.id
_entity.type
_entity.pdbx_description
1 polymer ?
#
loop_
_entity_poly.entity_id
_entity_poly.type
_entity_poly.pdbx_seq_one_letter_code
_entity_poly.pdbx_strand_id
1 'polypeptide(L)'
;MKSTALFLVFLWIHLTAGAQNTFPYSFNTNSVYITLVGGCTQVAALQLPDPVLTPENIEALNVETINKFDRNATRQFSPLANTQSDYTLGIVMVAPSAIAASELGRSGWNHALIYSGMYLETFLLTNGVKDLTKDIVQRTRPLFYNSDLSLDERAVLAAAGDGRTSFYSGHTAVAFSSAVFLASTYDELYDNKTVSRALWTSSIGLATATGYLRFKAGKHFPSDILTGAIIGTAIGYWVPKAHLSGTKNWTLTPGTNSLTLQYHLR
;
A
#
# COMPACT_ATOMS: atom_id res chain seq x y z
N MET A 1 -23.72 -10.10 7.58
CA MET A 1 -23.03 -9.76 8.84
C MET A 1 -22.49 -10.96 9.64
N LYS A 2 -22.89 -12.21 9.37
CA LYS A 2 -22.41 -13.39 10.15
C LYS A 2 -21.10 -14.01 9.63
N SER A 3 -20.64 -13.71 8.40
CA SER A 3 -19.45 -14.34 7.82
C SER A 3 -18.12 -13.62 8.12
N THR A 4 -18.14 -12.33 8.37
CA THR A 4 -16.94 -11.53 8.68
C THR A 4 -16.40 -11.82 10.10
N ALA A 5 -17.31 -12.07 11.05
CA ALA A 5 -16.92 -12.44 12.41
C ALA A 5 -16.23 -13.82 12.46
N LEU A 6 -16.63 -14.75 11.57
CA LEU A 6 -16.05 -16.08 11.50
C LEU A 6 -14.61 -16.08 10.99
N PHE A 7 -14.28 -15.18 10.03
CA PHE A 7 -12.93 -15.06 9.47
C PHE A 7 -11.92 -14.49 10.49
N LEU A 8 -12.33 -13.48 11.27
CA LEU A 8 -11.51 -12.91 12.34
C LEU A 8 -11.31 -13.89 13.49
N VAL A 9 -12.30 -14.70 13.85
CA VAL A 9 -12.21 -15.74 14.87
C VAL A 9 -11.28 -16.89 14.41
N PHE A 10 -11.32 -17.28 13.12
CA PHE A 10 -10.42 -18.32 12.58
C PHE A 10 -8.96 -17.86 12.58
N LEU A 11 -8.68 -16.59 12.29
CA LEU A 11 -7.33 -16.01 12.36
C LEU A 11 -6.77 -16.05 13.80
N TRP A 12 -7.63 -15.82 14.78
CA TRP A 12 -7.23 -15.76 16.20
C TRP A 12 -6.83 -17.10 16.79
N ILE A 13 -7.49 -18.18 16.40
CA ILE A 13 -7.27 -19.53 16.97
C ILE A 13 -5.92 -20.14 16.55
N HIS A 14 -5.37 -19.74 15.39
CA HIS A 14 -4.13 -20.31 14.85
C HIS A 14 -2.85 -19.50 15.13
N LEU A 15 -2.97 -18.23 15.56
CA LEU A 15 -1.82 -17.39 15.91
C LEU A 15 -1.08 -17.84 17.18
N THR A 16 -1.69 -18.74 17.96
CA THR A 16 -1.13 -19.19 19.25
C THR A 16 -0.11 -20.33 19.16
N ALA A 17 0.13 -20.91 17.99
CA ALA A 17 1.01 -22.07 17.84
C ALA A 17 2.40 -21.67 17.30
N GLY A 18 3.43 -21.77 18.12
CA GLY A 18 4.82 -21.85 17.69
C GLY A 18 5.53 -20.53 17.37
N ALA A 19 5.51 -19.53 18.27
CA ALA A 19 6.40 -18.37 18.11
C ALA A 19 7.85 -18.78 18.39
N GLN A 20 8.78 -18.20 17.64
CA GLN A 20 10.21 -18.30 17.93
C GLN A 20 10.51 -17.69 19.31
N ASN A 21 11.50 -18.22 20.01
CA ASN A 21 11.80 -17.81 21.40
C ASN A 21 12.32 -16.37 21.53
N THR A 22 12.67 -15.70 20.41
CA THR A 22 13.17 -14.32 20.40
C THR A 22 12.46 -13.50 19.34
N PHE A 23 11.96 -12.31 19.73
CA PHE A 23 11.37 -11.34 18.80
C PHE A 23 12.50 -10.73 17.95
N PRO A 24 12.46 -10.87 16.61
CA PRO A 24 13.60 -10.55 15.76
C PRO A 24 13.74 -9.09 15.41
N TYR A 25 12.78 -8.23 15.76
CA TYR A 25 12.73 -6.83 15.34
C TYR A 25 13.11 -5.85 16.43
N SER A 26 13.70 -4.72 16.03
CA SER A 26 14.01 -3.58 16.90
C SER A 26 13.93 -2.28 16.12
N PHE A 27 13.61 -1.18 16.82
CA PHE A 27 13.85 0.15 16.26
C PHE A 27 15.36 0.41 16.18
N ASN A 28 15.79 0.93 15.04
CA ASN A 28 17.20 1.19 14.75
C ASN A 28 17.33 2.47 13.88
N THR A 29 18.52 2.79 13.44
CA THR A 29 18.77 3.96 12.59
C THR A 29 17.97 3.95 11.29
N ASN A 30 17.66 2.75 10.73
CA ASN A 30 16.82 2.64 9.53
C ASN A 30 15.39 3.10 9.81
N SER A 31 14.83 2.83 11.01
CA SER A 31 13.51 3.31 11.41
C SER A 31 13.41 4.83 11.30
N VAL A 32 14.45 5.54 11.76
CA VAL A 32 14.50 7.00 11.67
C VAL A 32 14.49 7.46 10.22
N TYR A 33 15.31 6.84 9.35
CA TYR A 33 15.34 7.20 7.94
C TYR A 33 14.03 6.90 7.23
N ILE A 34 13.42 5.74 7.47
CA ILE A 34 12.14 5.35 6.86
C ILE A 34 11.05 6.35 7.26
N THR A 35 10.96 6.67 8.56
CA THR A 35 9.99 7.65 9.08
C THR A 35 10.22 9.03 8.48
N LEU A 36 11.47 9.49 8.41
CA LEU A 36 11.82 10.78 7.82
C LEU A 36 11.48 10.83 6.33
N VAL A 37 11.83 9.81 5.57
CA VAL A 37 11.52 9.76 4.12
C VAL A 37 10.01 9.74 3.91
N GLY A 38 9.27 8.90 4.64
CA GLY A 38 7.80 8.85 4.57
C GLY A 38 7.17 10.18 4.96
N GLY A 39 7.60 10.80 6.05
CA GLY A 39 7.13 12.10 6.51
C GLY A 39 7.47 13.24 5.55
N CYS A 40 8.73 13.31 5.08
CA CYS A 40 9.17 14.35 4.14
C CYS A 40 8.42 14.25 2.79
N THR A 41 8.20 13.05 2.27
CA THR A 41 7.42 12.87 1.02
C THR A 41 5.96 13.28 1.20
N GLN A 42 5.36 13.00 2.36
CA GLN A 42 4.00 13.46 2.68
C GLN A 42 3.94 14.98 2.77
N VAL A 43 4.88 15.62 3.48
CA VAL A 43 4.94 17.08 3.60
C VAL A 43 5.20 17.73 2.23
N ALA A 44 6.07 17.15 1.40
CA ALA A 44 6.32 17.64 0.05
C ALA A 44 5.07 17.59 -0.82
N ALA A 45 4.29 16.50 -0.76
CA ALA A 45 3.02 16.40 -1.46
C ALA A 45 2.05 17.52 -1.04
N LEU A 46 1.93 17.82 0.25
CA LEU A 46 1.05 18.90 0.75
C LEU A 46 1.43 20.31 0.26
N GLN A 47 2.64 20.52 -0.27
CA GLN A 47 3.08 21.80 -0.84
C GLN A 47 2.79 21.93 -2.35
N LEU A 48 2.41 20.85 -3.00
CA LEU A 48 2.06 20.86 -4.42
C LEU A 48 0.59 21.22 -4.60
N PRO A 49 0.23 21.96 -5.68
CA PRO A 49 -1.16 22.28 -5.94
C PRO A 49 -1.95 21.02 -6.33
N ASP A 50 -3.17 20.92 -5.83
CA ASP A 50 -4.09 19.86 -6.25
C ASP A 50 -4.32 19.88 -7.76
N PRO A 51 -4.17 18.75 -8.44
CA PRO A 51 -4.35 18.66 -9.87
C PRO A 51 -5.83 18.77 -10.25
N VAL A 52 -6.23 19.89 -10.87
CA VAL A 52 -7.61 20.16 -11.28
C VAL A 52 -7.87 19.62 -12.69
N LEU A 53 -9.02 18.98 -12.87
CA LEU A 53 -9.54 18.57 -14.18
C LEU A 53 -10.80 19.37 -14.50
N THR A 54 -10.68 20.30 -15.48
CA THR A 54 -11.80 21.17 -15.90
C THR A 54 -12.66 20.50 -16.97
N PRO A 55 -13.93 20.94 -17.19
CA PRO A 55 -14.78 20.43 -18.28
C PRO A 55 -14.12 20.54 -19.66
N GLU A 56 -13.42 21.63 -19.94
CA GLU A 56 -12.70 21.83 -21.19
C GLU A 56 -11.58 20.81 -21.37
N ASN A 57 -10.88 20.47 -20.29
CA ASN A 57 -9.88 19.39 -20.30
C ASN A 57 -10.51 18.04 -20.59
N ILE A 58 -11.71 17.76 -20.04
CA ILE A 58 -12.43 16.50 -20.26
C ILE A 58 -12.87 16.39 -21.73
N GLU A 59 -13.39 17.45 -22.31
CA GLU A 59 -13.82 17.48 -23.71
C GLU A 59 -12.65 17.24 -24.68
N ALA A 60 -11.47 17.75 -24.35
CA ALA A 60 -10.25 17.58 -25.13
C ALA A 60 -9.60 16.18 -25.02
N LEU A 61 -10.10 15.28 -24.13
CA LEU A 61 -9.52 13.96 -23.95
C LEU A 61 -9.72 13.06 -25.17
N ASN A 62 -8.64 12.42 -25.61
CA ASN A 62 -8.68 11.49 -26.73
C ASN A 62 -8.21 10.08 -26.27
N VAL A 63 -9.07 9.07 -26.41
CA VAL A 63 -8.80 7.66 -26.08
C VAL A 63 -7.64 7.09 -26.89
N GLU A 64 -7.43 7.57 -28.12
CA GLU A 64 -6.36 7.08 -29.02
C GLU A 64 -4.96 7.44 -28.48
N THR A 65 -4.83 8.42 -27.62
CA THR A 65 -3.56 8.76 -26.94
C THR A 65 -3.18 7.74 -25.86
N ILE A 66 -4.14 6.90 -25.41
CA ILE A 66 -3.91 5.88 -24.41
C ILE A 66 -3.32 4.63 -25.08
N ASN A 67 -2.24 4.11 -24.51
CA ASN A 67 -1.60 2.89 -24.99
C ASN A 67 -2.57 1.69 -24.98
N LYS A 68 -2.33 0.69 -25.84
CA LYS A 68 -3.24 -0.45 -26.03
C LYS A 68 -3.47 -1.28 -24.76
N PHE A 69 -2.47 -1.38 -23.89
CA PHE A 69 -2.56 -2.14 -22.63
C PHE A 69 -3.54 -1.49 -21.64
N ASP A 70 -3.54 -0.17 -21.59
CA ASP A 70 -4.37 0.61 -20.66
C ASP A 70 -5.75 0.95 -21.23
N ARG A 71 -5.91 0.96 -22.55
CA ARG A 71 -7.09 1.51 -23.24
C ARG A 71 -8.41 0.89 -22.77
N ASN A 72 -8.44 -0.41 -22.43
CA ASN A 72 -9.69 -1.05 -21.97
C ASN A 72 -10.23 -0.45 -20.65
N ALA A 73 -9.40 0.20 -19.85
CA ALA A 73 -9.84 0.87 -18.64
C ALA A 73 -10.77 2.06 -18.91
N THR A 74 -10.66 2.70 -20.09
CA THR A 74 -11.48 3.85 -20.46
C THR A 74 -12.96 3.51 -20.68
N ARG A 75 -13.29 2.22 -20.77
CA ARG A 75 -14.67 1.71 -20.89
C ARG A 75 -15.23 1.23 -19.56
N GLN A 76 -14.49 1.38 -18.46
CA GLN A 76 -14.91 0.89 -17.15
C GLN A 76 -15.48 2.06 -16.32
N PHE A 77 -16.62 1.81 -15.70
CA PHE A 77 -17.21 2.67 -14.68
C PHE A 77 -18.17 1.86 -13.81
N SER A 78 -17.86 1.73 -12.54
CA SER A 78 -18.70 1.00 -11.59
C SER A 78 -18.56 1.59 -10.18
N PRO A 79 -19.56 2.37 -9.72
CA PRO A 79 -19.61 2.83 -8.32
C PRO A 79 -19.58 1.70 -7.31
N LEU A 80 -20.24 0.57 -7.61
CA LEU A 80 -20.22 -0.61 -6.74
C LEU A 80 -18.80 -1.18 -6.59
N ALA A 81 -18.06 -1.32 -7.69
CA ALA A 81 -16.67 -1.79 -7.64
C ALA A 81 -15.77 -0.82 -6.86
N ASN A 82 -16.03 0.50 -6.94
CA ASN A 82 -15.32 1.49 -6.13
C ASN A 82 -15.53 1.19 -4.64
N THR A 83 -16.78 1.10 -4.19
CA THR A 83 -17.11 0.78 -2.78
C THR A 83 -16.54 -0.57 -2.33
N GLN A 84 -16.64 -1.60 -3.19
CA GLN A 84 -16.05 -2.91 -2.87
C GLN A 84 -14.53 -2.86 -2.72
N SER A 85 -13.85 -2.01 -3.51
CA SER A 85 -12.39 -1.82 -3.38
C SER A 85 -12.01 -1.19 -2.04
N ASP A 86 -12.85 -0.31 -1.48
CA ASP A 86 -12.63 0.29 -0.18
C ASP A 86 -12.77 -0.76 0.94
N TYR A 87 -13.76 -1.66 0.84
CA TYR A 87 -13.92 -2.77 1.80
C TYR A 87 -12.75 -3.76 1.74
N THR A 88 -12.33 -4.19 0.54
CA THR A 88 -11.21 -5.13 0.41
C THR A 88 -9.91 -4.51 0.91
N LEU A 89 -9.65 -3.25 0.62
CA LEU A 89 -8.53 -2.49 1.17
C LEU A 89 -8.59 -2.46 2.70
N GLY A 90 -9.74 -2.08 3.29
CA GLY A 90 -9.92 -2.00 4.73
C GLY A 90 -9.61 -3.32 5.44
N ILE A 91 -10.07 -4.45 4.88
CA ILE A 91 -9.77 -5.79 5.43
C ILE A 91 -8.27 -6.06 5.45
N VAL A 92 -7.56 -5.80 4.34
CA VAL A 92 -6.11 -6.05 4.25
C VAL A 92 -5.32 -5.11 5.15
N MET A 93 -5.73 -3.84 5.26
CA MET A 93 -5.08 -2.86 6.13
C MET A 93 -5.19 -3.20 7.62
N VAL A 94 -6.32 -3.74 8.04
CA VAL A 94 -6.53 -4.10 9.45
C VAL A 94 -5.88 -5.42 9.83
N ALA A 95 -5.65 -6.32 8.87
CA ALA A 95 -5.13 -7.65 9.13
C ALA A 95 -3.80 -7.69 9.92
N PRO A 96 -2.79 -6.81 9.70
CA PRO A 96 -1.59 -6.79 10.52
C PRO A 96 -1.84 -6.53 12.01
N SER A 97 -2.92 -5.84 12.39
CA SER A 97 -3.25 -5.59 13.80
C SER A 97 -3.50 -6.87 14.60
N ALA A 98 -3.86 -7.95 13.93
CA ALA A 98 -4.02 -9.26 14.58
C ALA A 98 -2.70 -9.80 15.13
N ILE A 99 -1.58 -9.61 14.41
CA ILE A 99 -0.24 -9.98 14.90
C ILE A 99 0.16 -9.04 16.06
N ALA A 100 -0.08 -7.72 15.94
CA ALA A 100 0.20 -6.78 17.02
C ALA A 100 -0.53 -7.17 18.32
N ALA A 101 -1.81 -7.54 18.22
CA ALA A 101 -2.60 -8.00 19.36
C ALA A 101 -2.09 -9.34 19.92
N SER A 102 -1.65 -10.27 19.07
CA SER A 102 -1.03 -11.52 19.48
C SER A 102 0.27 -11.28 20.27
N GLU A 103 1.14 -10.39 19.76
CA GLU A 103 2.39 -10.05 20.45
C GLU A 103 2.14 -9.31 21.77
N LEU A 104 1.13 -8.46 21.86
CA LEU A 104 0.73 -7.83 23.12
C LEU A 104 0.36 -8.87 24.18
N GLY A 105 -0.42 -9.88 23.82
CA GLY A 105 -0.86 -10.94 24.73
C GLY A 105 0.25 -11.94 25.11
N ARG A 106 1.25 -12.16 24.26
CA ARG A 106 2.32 -13.18 24.43
C ARG A 106 3.60 -12.61 25.03
N SER A 107 4.02 -11.45 24.54
CA SER A 107 5.36 -10.89 24.73
C SER A 107 5.32 -9.49 25.35
N GLY A 108 4.14 -8.93 25.51
CA GLY A 108 3.91 -7.64 26.15
C GLY A 108 4.05 -6.43 25.22
N TRP A 109 3.97 -5.26 25.81
CA TRP A 109 3.86 -3.97 25.10
C TRP A 109 5.01 -3.67 24.16
N ASN A 110 6.24 -4.01 24.52
CA ASN A 110 7.42 -3.65 23.70
C ASN A 110 7.38 -4.27 22.32
N HIS A 111 7.05 -5.55 22.20
CA HIS A 111 6.96 -6.23 20.91
C HIS A 111 5.78 -5.72 20.08
N ALA A 112 4.63 -5.52 20.71
CA ALA A 112 3.46 -4.96 20.07
C ALA A 112 3.72 -3.54 19.54
N LEU A 113 4.43 -2.68 20.29
CA LEU A 113 4.79 -1.33 19.88
C LEU A 113 5.79 -1.32 18.72
N ILE A 114 6.82 -2.17 18.76
CA ILE A 114 7.79 -2.29 17.66
C ILE A 114 7.06 -2.74 16.39
N TYR A 115 6.24 -3.78 16.47
CA TYR A 115 5.48 -4.29 15.32
C TYR A 115 4.53 -3.23 14.74
N SER A 116 3.78 -2.55 15.61
CA SER A 116 2.85 -1.50 15.20
C SER A 116 3.57 -0.30 14.58
N GLY A 117 4.73 0.07 15.13
CA GLY A 117 5.58 1.14 14.60
C GLY A 117 6.11 0.81 13.20
N MET A 118 6.62 -0.41 12.99
CA MET A 118 7.03 -0.87 11.64
C MET A 118 5.88 -0.81 10.64
N TYR A 119 4.67 -1.20 11.07
CA TYR A 119 3.50 -1.13 10.19
C TYR A 119 3.11 0.32 9.89
N LEU A 120 3.17 1.21 10.88
CA LEU A 120 2.95 2.65 10.67
C LEU A 120 3.98 3.24 9.70
N GLU A 121 5.26 2.90 9.82
CA GLU A 121 6.30 3.32 8.88
C GLU A 121 6.03 2.81 7.45
N THR A 122 5.62 1.55 7.32
CA THR A 122 5.19 0.97 6.03
C THR A 122 4.05 1.78 5.41
N PHE A 123 3.06 2.13 6.22
CA PHE A 123 1.90 2.92 5.79
C PHE A 123 2.30 4.34 5.40
N LEU A 124 3.08 5.04 6.23
CA LEU A 124 3.55 6.40 5.97
C LEU A 124 4.41 6.48 4.70
N LEU A 125 5.36 5.57 4.55
CA LEU A 125 6.21 5.52 3.36
C LEU A 125 5.40 5.25 2.09
N THR A 126 4.48 4.27 2.14
CA THR A 126 3.62 3.93 0.99
C THR A 126 2.76 5.12 0.57
N ASN A 127 2.14 5.82 1.55
CA ASN A 127 1.29 6.97 1.25
C ASN A 127 2.09 8.19 0.83
N GLY A 128 3.20 8.50 1.48
CA GLY A 128 4.04 9.64 1.11
C GLY A 128 4.56 9.55 -0.32
N VAL A 129 5.12 8.39 -0.70
CA VAL A 129 5.59 8.16 -2.08
C VAL A 129 4.45 8.20 -3.08
N LYS A 130 3.29 7.62 -2.73
CA LYS A 130 2.08 7.64 -3.56
C LYS A 130 1.58 9.05 -3.83
N ASP A 131 1.41 9.85 -2.77
CA ASP A 131 0.82 11.20 -2.88
C ASP A 131 1.77 12.11 -3.67
N LEU A 132 3.04 12.13 -3.33
CA LEU A 132 4.04 12.89 -4.08
C LEU A 132 4.07 12.50 -5.57
N THR A 133 3.98 11.20 -5.88
CA THR A 133 3.97 10.75 -7.28
C THR A 133 2.72 11.22 -8.02
N LYS A 134 1.55 11.18 -7.38
CA LYS A 134 0.29 11.64 -7.98
C LYS A 134 0.33 13.13 -8.33
N ASP A 135 0.85 13.94 -7.43
CA ASP A 135 0.91 15.40 -7.60
C ASP A 135 1.94 15.82 -8.66
N ILE A 136 3.00 15.02 -8.84
CA ILE A 136 3.99 15.24 -9.91
C ILE A 136 3.46 14.76 -11.27
N VAL A 137 2.91 13.53 -11.34
CA VAL A 137 2.55 12.89 -12.62
C VAL A 137 1.23 13.39 -13.17
N GLN A 138 0.27 13.69 -12.31
CA GLN A 138 -1.04 14.26 -12.65
C GLN A 138 -1.77 13.53 -13.79
N ARG A 139 -1.72 12.19 -13.80
CA ARG A 139 -2.37 11.39 -14.84
C ARG A 139 -3.88 11.42 -14.68
N THR A 140 -4.60 11.77 -15.75
CA THR A 140 -6.08 11.72 -15.77
C THR A 140 -6.57 10.28 -15.63
N ARG A 141 -7.64 10.08 -14.83
CA ARG A 141 -8.24 8.76 -14.59
C ARG A 141 -8.99 8.23 -15.81
N PRO A 142 -9.05 6.87 -15.97
CA PRO A 142 -9.70 6.22 -17.12
C PRO A 142 -11.15 6.64 -17.32
N LEU A 143 -11.93 6.77 -16.24
CA LEU A 143 -13.37 7.09 -16.30
C LEU A 143 -13.69 8.38 -17.05
N PHE A 144 -12.75 9.36 -17.08
CA PHE A 144 -12.95 10.62 -17.78
C PHE A 144 -12.83 10.49 -19.31
N TYR A 145 -12.27 9.39 -19.81
CA TYR A 145 -12.24 9.05 -21.22
C TYR A 145 -13.48 8.23 -21.65
N ASN A 146 -14.37 7.87 -20.72
CA ASN A 146 -15.52 7.01 -21.02
C ASN A 146 -16.60 7.78 -21.77
N SER A 147 -16.83 7.40 -23.03
CA SER A 147 -17.87 8.00 -23.88
C SER A 147 -19.31 7.62 -23.52
N ASP A 148 -19.49 6.58 -22.70
CA ASP A 148 -20.83 6.17 -22.21
C ASP A 148 -21.36 7.14 -21.13
N LEU A 149 -20.47 7.95 -20.54
CA LEU A 149 -20.80 9.01 -19.61
C LEU A 149 -20.90 10.36 -20.34
N SER A 150 -21.97 11.11 -20.09
CA SER A 150 -22.11 12.47 -20.61
C SER A 150 -21.02 13.40 -20.10
N LEU A 151 -20.82 14.54 -20.77
CA LEU A 151 -19.85 15.56 -20.31
C LEU A 151 -20.21 16.08 -18.92
N ASP A 152 -21.50 16.30 -18.65
CA ASP A 152 -21.99 16.80 -17.35
C ASP A 152 -21.72 15.78 -16.24
N GLU A 153 -21.96 14.49 -16.45
CA GLU A 153 -21.65 13.44 -15.48
C GLU A 153 -20.15 13.40 -15.17
N ARG A 154 -19.30 13.47 -16.20
CA ARG A 154 -17.84 13.49 -16.02
C ARG A 154 -17.39 14.77 -15.29
N ALA A 155 -17.99 15.92 -15.59
CA ALA A 155 -17.68 17.18 -14.92
C ALA A 155 -18.06 17.14 -13.42
N VAL A 156 -19.23 16.58 -13.09
CA VAL A 156 -19.64 16.37 -11.69
C VAL A 156 -18.67 15.43 -10.95
N LEU A 157 -18.23 14.34 -11.60
CA LEU A 157 -17.23 13.44 -11.03
C LEU A 157 -15.86 14.10 -10.86
N ALA A 158 -15.46 15.00 -11.77
CA ALA A 158 -14.21 15.75 -11.70
C ALA A 158 -14.21 16.78 -10.56
N ALA A 159 -15.37 17.33 -10.21
CA ALA A 159 -15.52 18.28 -9.11
C ALA A 159 -15.18 17.66 -7.73
N ALA A 160 -15.12 16.33 -7.62
CA ALA A 160 -14.64 15.66 -6.42
C ALA A 160 -13.10 15.81 -6.20
N GLY A 161 -12.37 16.45 -7.14
CA GLY A 161 -10.96 16.83 -6.97
C GLY A 161 -9.94 15.71 -7.23
N ASP A 162 -10.37 14.47 -7.57
CA ASP A 162 -9.45 13.34 -7.75
C ASP A 162 -9.18 12.96 -9.24
N GLY A 163 -9.62 13.79 -10.17
CA GLY A 163 -9.64 13.51 -11.61
C GLY A 163 -8.27 13.26 -12.25
N ARG A 164 -7.21 13.88 -11.74
CA ARG A 164 -5.84 13.78 -12.24
C ARG A 164 -4.88 13.04 -11.32
N THR A 165 -5.38 12.14 -10.50
CA THR A 165 -4.60 11.38 -9.51
C THR A 165 -4.55 9.88 -9.82
N SER A 166 -4.49 9.50 -11.12
CA SER A 166 -4.51 8.09 -11.52
C SER A 166 -3.20 7.35 -11.22
N PHE A 167 -2.05 7.93 -11.51
CA PHE A 167 -0.77 7.24 -11.40
C PHE A 167 -0.08 7.53 -10.07
N TYR A 168 0.31 6.49 -9.40
CA TYR A 168 -0.09 5.09 -9.49
C TYR A 168 -1.26 4.77 -8.52
N SER A 169 -1.84 3.55 -8.63
CA SER A 169 -2.98 3.15 -7.79
C SER A 169 -2.60 3.07 -6.31
N GLY A 170 -3.08 4.04 -5.52
CA GLY A 170 -2.82 4.07 -4.09
C GLY A 170 -3.49 2.94 -3.32
N HIS A 171 -4.75 2.60 -3.65
CA HIS A 171 -5.44 1.45 -3.05
C HIS A 171 -4.66 0.16 -3.27
N THR A 172 -4.14 -0.05 -4.48
CA THR A 172 -3.34 -1.24 -4.79
C THR A 172 -2.02 -1.23 -4.03
N ALA A 173 -1.32 -0.08 -3.98
CA ALA A 173 -0.05 0.01 -3.27
C ALA A 173 -0.19 -0.25 -1.77
N VAL A 174 -1.20 0.35 -1.12
CA VAL A 174 -1.47 0.14 0.31
C VAL A 174 -1.94 -1.30 0.57
N ALA A 175 -2.79 -1.87 -0.30
CA ALA A 175 -3.22 -3.25 -0.14
C ALA A 175 -2.03 -4.23 -0.26
N PHE A 176 -1.17 -4.08 -1.26
CA PHE A 176 0.01 -4.94 -1.42
C PHE A 176 1.04 -4.73 -0.31
N SER A 177 1.29 -3.48 0.13
CA SER A 177 2.23 -3.25 1.22
C SER A 177 1.76 -3.86 2.53
N SER A 178 0.46 -3.76 2.86
CA SER A 178 -0.13 -4.37 4.05
C SER A 178 -0.14 -5.90 3.97
N ALA A 179 -0.49 -6.47 2.80
CA ALA A 179 -0.52 -7.90 2.57
C ALA A 179 0.86 -8.55 2.71
N VAL A 180 1.87 -7.95 2.08
CA VAL A 180 3.25 -8.44 2.12
C VAL A 180 3.87 -8.23 3.50
N PHE A 181 3.62 -7.08 4.14
CA PHE A 181 4.03 -6.85 5.52
C PHE A 181 3.50 -7.93 6.45
N LEU A 182 2.17 -8.19 6.41
CA LEU A 182 1.54 -9.25 7.22
C LEU A 182 2.19 -10.61 7.01
N ALA A 183 2.28 -11.04 5.76
CA ALA A 183 2.75 -12.39 5.43
C ALA A 183 4.25 -12.58 5.73
N SER A 184 5.09 -11.58 5.40
CA SER A 184 6.54 -11.65 5.64
C SER A 184 6.89 -11.57 7.12
N THR A 185 6.18 -10.75 7.91
CA THR A 185 6.40 -10.68 9.35
C THR A 185 5.88 -11.93 10.06
N TYR A 186 4.80 -12.54 9.58
CA TYR A 186 4.35 -13.84 10.08
C TYR A 186 5.44 -14.92 9.92
N ASP A 187 6.08 -14.98 8.75
CA ASP A 187 7.16 -15.93 8.47
C ASP A 187 8.37 -15.78 9.40
N GLU A 188 8.65 -14.57 9.85
CA GLU A 188 9.76 -14.31 10.79
C GLU A 188 9.38 -14.59 12.27
N LEU A 189 8.10 -14.47 12.62
CA LEU A 189 7.64 -14.57 14.00
C LEU A 189 7.14 -15.98 14.37
N TYR A 190 6.68 -16.75 13.38
CA TYR A 190 5.98 -18.02 13.64
C TYR A 190 6.47 -19.13 12.71
N ASP A 191 6.69 -20.32 13.30
CA ASP A 191 7.09 -21.52 12.55
C ASP A 191 5.86 -22.38 12.20
N ASN A 192 4.92 -21.82 11.42
CA ASN A 192 3.75 -22.55 10.92
C ASN A 192 3.57 -22.35 9.43
N LYS A 193 4.16 -23.23 8.63
CA LYS A 193 4.15 -23.13 7.16
C LYS A 193 2.76 -23.22 6.53
N THR A 194 1.80 -23.87 7.18
CA THR A 194 0.42 -23.95 6.69
C THR A 194 -0.27 -22.61 6.80
N VAL A 195 -0.18 -21.96 7.95
CA VAL A 195 -0.74 -20.62 8.18
C VAL A 195 -0.01 -19.58 7.32
N SER A 196 1.33 -19.67 7.24
CA SER A 196 2.13 -18.79 6.36
C SER A 196 1.61 -18.83 4.92
N ARG A 197 1.49 -20.02 4.32
CA ARG A 197 0.97 -20.16 2.94
C ARG A 197 -0.45 -19.62 2.80
N ALA A 198 -1.31 -19.84 3.77
CA ALA A 198 -2.67 -19.31 3.77
C ALA A 198 -2.68 -17.78 3.82
N LEU A 199 -1.84 -17.16 4.65
CA LEU A 199 -1.71 -15.71 4.74
C LEU A 199 -1.18 -15.11 3.44
N TRP A 200 -0.10 -15.67 2.87
CA TRP A 200 0.42 -15.23 1.57
C TRP A 200 -0.67 -15.31 0.49
N THR A 201 -1.35 -16.44 0.37
CA THR A 201 -2.36 -16.65 -0.67
C THR A 201 -3.56 -15.73 -0.49
N SER A 202 -4.11 -15.65 0.73
CA SER A 202 -5.33 -14.87 0.99
C SER A 202 -5.08 -13.37 0.95
N SER A 203 -3.98 -12.87 1.54
CA SER A 203 -3.70 -11.44 1.58
C SER A 203 -3.32 -10.89 0.21
N ILE A 204 -2.48 -11.60 -0.56
CA ILE A 204 -2.16 -11.23 -1.95
C ILE A 204 -3.40 -11.35 -2.84
N GLY A 205 -4.23 -12.37 -2.65
CA GLY A 205 -5.50 -12.52 -3.35
C GLY A 205 -6.43 -11.31 -3.12
N LEU A 206 -6.59 -10.87 -1.88
CA LEU A 206 -7.38 -9.68 -1.53
C LEU A 206 -6.76 -8.38 -2.09
N ALA A 207 -5.44 -8.22 -2.02
CA ALA A 207 -4.75 -7.08 -2.60
C ALA A 207 -4.93 -7.02 -4.14
N THR A 208 -4.87 -8.18 -4.80
CA THR A 208 -5.13 -8.31 -6.24
C THR A 208 -6.59 -7.98 -6.57
N ALA A 209 -7.54 -8.47 -5.77
CA ALA A 209 -8.96 -8.14 -5.91
C ALA A 209 -9.19 -6.62 -5.75
N THR A 210 -8.51 -5.97 -4.78
CA THR A 210 -8.56 -4.51 -4.62
C THR A 210 -8.13 -3.81 -5.91
N GLY A 211 -6.98 -4.20 -6.49
CA GLY A 211 -6.50 -3.63 -7.76
C GLY A 211 -7.48 -3.85 -8.92
N TYR A 212 -8.03 -5.06 -9.06
CA TYR A 212 -9.01 -5.38 -10.09
C TYR A 212 -10.30 -4.54 -9.95
N LEU A 213 -10.79 -4.35 -8.71
CA LEU A 213 -11.95 -3.51 -8.45
C LEU A 213 -11.67 -2.04 -8.78
N ARG A 214 -10.46 -1.54 -8.59
CA ARG A 214 -10.06 -0.18 -9.01
C ARG A 214 -10.07 -0.02 -10.53
N PHE A 215 -9.68 -1.07 -11.27
CA PHE A 215 -9.83 -1.11 -12.73
C PHE A 215 -11.30 -1.07 -13.12
N LYS A 216 -12.16 -1.94 -12.55
CA LYS A 216 -13.60 -1.99 -12.84
C LYS A 216 -14.33 -0.70 -12.48
N ALA A 217 -13.87 0.01 -11.46
CA ALA A 217 -14.39 1.32 -11.06
C ALA A 217 -14.02 2.46 -12.04
N GLY A 218 -13.16 2.21 -13.03
CA GLY A 218 -12.63 3.24 -13.93
C GLY A 218 -11.68 4.23 -13.25
N LYS A 219 -11.18 3.89 -12.05
CA LYS A 219 -10.32 4.78 -11.25
C LYS A 219 -8.85 4.69 -11.64
N HIS A 220 -8.39 3.53 -12.12
CA HIS A 220 -6.98 3.30 -12.45
C HIS A 220 -6.81 2.46 -13.70
N PHE A 221 -5.75 2.76 -14.46
CA PHE A 221 -5.30 1.94 -15.57
C PHE A 221 -4.60 0.68 -15.09
N PRO A 222 -4.54 -0.40 -15.89
CA PRO A 222 -3.75 -1.59 -15.58
C PRO A 222 -2.29 -1.29 -15.20
N SER A 223 -1.65 -0.35 -15.91
CA SER A 223 -0.27 0.08 -15.60
C SER A 223 -0.16 0.76 -14.23
N ASP A 224 -1.17 1.57 -13.81
CA ASP A 224 -1.19 2.19 -12.49
C ASP A 224 -1.29 1.14 -11.37
N ILE A 225 -2.08 0.09 -11.62
CA ILE A 225 -2.30 -1.02 -10.69
C ILE A 225 -1.03 -1.85 -10.55
N LEU A 226 -0.39 -2.22 -11.67
CA LEU A 226 0.86 -2.98 -11.65
C LEU A 226 1.98 -2.22 -10.93
N THR A 227 2.12 -0.92 -11.22
CA THR A 227 3.11 -0.08 -10.55
C THR A 227 2.82 0.01 -9.05
N GLY A 228 1.55 0.20 -8.66
CA GLY A 228 1.14 0.22 -7.27
C GLY A 228 1.44 -1.10 -6.55
N ALA A 229 1.17 -2.24 -7.20
CA ALA A 229 1.46 -3.56 -6.66
C ALA A 229 2.97 -3.78 -6.45
N ILE A 230 3.81 -3.39 -7.42
CA ILE A 230 5.27 -3.51 -7.33
C ILE A 230 5.81 -2.65 -6.18
N ILE A 231 5.45 -1.37 -6.13
CA ILE A 231 5.92 -0.45 -5.09
C ILE A 231 5.43 -0.88 -3.72
N GLY A 232 4.14 -1.23 -3.58
CA GLY A 232 3.57 -1.71 -2.33
C GLY A 232 4.26 -2.99 -1.84
N THR A 233 4.50 -3.96 -2.73
CA THR A 233 5.24 -5.18 -2.42
C THR A 233 6.65 -4.88 -1.93
N ALA A 234 7.37 -4.00 -2.63
CA ALA A 234 8.73 -3.65 -2.27
C ALA A 234 8.79 -3.00 -0.87
N ILE A 235 7.91 -2.05 -0.57
CA ILE A 235 7.85 -1.38 0.73
C ILE A 235 7.44 -2.36 1.83
N GLY A 236 6.36 -3.13 1.63
CA GLY A 236 5.86 -4.09 2.60
C GLY A 236 6.84 -5.21 2.96
N TYR A 237 7.73 -5.57 2.02
CA TYR A 237 8.79 -6.53 2.24
C TYR A 237 10.04 -5.90 2.88
N TRP A 238 10.47 -4.75 2.39
CA TRP A 238 11.74 -4.14 2.79
C TRP A 238 11.68 -3.51 4.19
N VAL A 239 10.57 -2.86 4.57
CA VAL A 239 10.47 -2.19 5.87
C VAL A 239 10.69 -3.16 7.04
N PRO A 240 9.99 -4.32 7.15
CA PRO A 240 10.28 -5.27 8.22
C PRO A 240 11.71 -5.80 8.18
N LYS A 241 12.28 -6.05 7.00
CA LYS A 241 13.67 -6.51 6.87
C LYS A 241 14.68 -5.49 7.37
N ALA A 242 14.40 -4.21 7.21
CA ALA A 242 15.25 -3.13 7.73
C ALA A 242 15.25 -3.05 9.27
N HIS A 243 14.27 -3.67 9.94
CA HIS A 243 14.15 -3.72 11.40
C HIS A 243 14.69 -5.00 12.03
N LEU A 244 15.15 -5.98 11.25
CA LEU A 244 15.70 -7.21 11.81
C LEU A 244 16.92 -6.92 12.69
N SER A 245 16.86 -7.41 13.91
CA SER A 245 17.97 -7.30 14.88
C SER A 245 19.18 -8.09 14.38
N GLY A 246 20.33 -7.44 14.31
CA GLY A 246 21.58 -8.07 13.86
C GLY A 246 21.89 -7.96 12.36
N THR A 247 21.01 -7.37 11.54
CA THR A 247 21.31 -7.06 10.12
C THR A 247 21.92 -5.68 9.98
N LYS A 248 23.01 -5.38 10.69
CA LYS A 248 23.81 -4.16 10.45
C LYS A 248 24.70 -4.36 9.23
N ASN A 249 24.12 -4.57 8.06
CA ASN A 249 24.93 -4.72 6.85
C ASN A 249 25.26 -3.37 6.20
N TRP A 250 24.48 -2.32 6.52
CA TRP A 250 24.69 -0.99 5.95
C TRP A 250 24.65 0.07 7.05
N THR A 251 25.66 0.93 7.08
CA THR A 251 25.69 2.11 7.94
C THR A 251 25.85 3.34 7.07
N LEU A 252 24.91 4.28 7.17
CA LEU A 252 25.00 5.59 6.53
C LEU A 252 25.51 6.59 7.56
N THR A 253 26.70 7.12 7.35
CA THR A 253 27.30 8.09 8.26
C THR A 253 27.35 9.45 7.57
N PRO A 254 26.57 10.46 8.04
CA PRO A 254 26.69 11.81 7.53
C PRO A 254 27.99 12.44 8.02
N GLY A 255 28.80 12.94 7.08
CA GLY A 255 29.93 13.82 7.34
C GLY A 255 29.56 15.26 6.99
N THR A 256 30.42 16.23 7.35
CA THR A 256 30.16 17.66 7.10
C THR A 256 29.96 18.02 5.63
N ASN A 257 30.57 17.27 4.71
CA ASN A 257 30.41 17.44 3.25
C ASN A 257 30.38 16.09 2.50
N SER A 258 30.10 14.99 3.19
CA SER A 258 30.07 13.65 2.61
C SER A 258 29.00 12.79 3.25
N LEU A 259 28.47 11.84 2.47
CA LEU A 259 27.58 10.78 2.93
C LEU A 259 28.33 9.45 2.72
N THR A 260 28.72 8.79 3.80
CA THR A 260 29.46 7.53 3.72
C THR A 260 28.53 6.36 3.93
N LEU A 261 28.41 5.50 2.92
CA LEU A 261 27.71 4.23 2.98
C LEU A 261 28.72 3.12 3.24
N GLN A 262 28.62 2.46 4.40
CA GLN A 262 29.46 1.33 4.76
C GLN A 262 28.65 0.04 4.73
N TYR A 263 29.18 -0.99 4.07
CA TYR A 263 28.64 -2.35 4.10
C TYR A 263 29.53 -3.22 4.99
N HIS A 264 28.95 -3.81 6.02
CA HIS A 264 29.64 -4.74 6.91
C HIS A 264 29.41 -6.17 6.41
N LEU A 265 30.44 -6.78 5.86
CA LEU A 265 30.48 -8.22 5.57
C LEU A 265 30.57 -8.98 6.92
N ARG A 266 29.73 -9.99 7.08
CA ARG A 266 29.84 -10.98 8.15
C ARG A 266 30.72 -12.13 7.75
#